data_42a82f0d993486637fedd6a49dd3aa97
#
_entry.id   42a82f0d993486637fedd6a49dd3aa97
#
_cell.length_a   1.000
_cell.length_b   1.000
_cell.length_c   1.000
_cell.angle_alpha   90.00
_cell.angle_beta   90.00
_cell.angle_gamma   90.00
#
_symmetry.space_group_name_H-M   'P 1'
#
loop_
_entity.id
_entity.type
_entity.pdbx_description
1 polymer ?
#
loop_
_entity_poly.entity_id
_entity_poly.type
_entity_poly.pdbx_seq_one_letter_code
_entity_poly.pdbx_strand_id
1 'polypeptide(L)'
;GEPSPYGEGAPSRSSYFGIVDLAGLKKDRYYLYQSQWSNKPVLHVMPHWTWPDRLGQEVPIQCYTNYPEVELFVNGKSMGTKRKDKSQKFLRYRMRWDNIIYQPGEIKIIAKNEKGEPCEERIIKTAGNPDKIYLKADRDTLLANGKDLSFITVEIQDKKGNLCPRDASLLFVKVNGNGKLKALCN
;
A
#
# COMPACT_ATOMS: atom_id res chain seq x y z
N GLY A 1 -10.78 24.14 10.67
CA GLY A 1 -10.60 22.86 11.35
C GLY A 1 -11.04 21.70 10.47
N GLU A 2 -10.50 20.52 10.70
CA GLU A 2 -10.92 19.32 10.00
C GLU A 2 -12.31 18.91 10.46
N PRO A 3 -13.18 18.44 9.56
CA PRO A 3 -14.48 17.93 9.95
C PRO A 3 -14.31 16.71 10.86
N SER A 4 -15.09 16.67 11.95
CA SER A 4 -15.12 15.54 12.85
C SER A 4 -15.86 14.37 12.19
N PRO A 5 -15.33 13.14 12.20
CA PRO A 5 -16.05 11.96 11.73
C PRO A 5 -17.18 11.55 12.69
N TYR A 6 -17.28 12.20 13.85
CA TYR A 6 -18.26 11.88 14.90
C TYR A 6 -19.45 12.83 14.95
N GLY A 7 -19.65 13.68 13.92
CA GLY A 7 -20.74 14.63 13.81
C GLY A 7 -20.38 16.05 14.27
N GLU A 8 -21.33 16.97 14.09
CA GLU A 8 -21.17 18.36 14.47
C GLU A 8 -20.95 18.52 15.98
N GLY A 9 -19.97 19.33 16.35
CA GLY A 9 -19.65 19.63 17.75
C GLY A 9 -18.69 18.64 18.43
N ALA A 10 -18.37 17.49 17.85
CA ALA A 10 -17.37 16.59 18.39
C ALA A 10 -15.97 16.99 17.91
N PRO A 11 -14.98 17.10 18.82
CA PRO A 11 -13.62 17.42 18.40
C PRO A 11 -13.01 16.28 17.56
N SER A 12 -12.27 16.62 16.52
CA SER A 12 -11.49 15.64 15.76
C SER A 12 -10.42 15.02 16.65
N ARG A 13 -10.39 13.70 16.76
CA ARG A 13 -9.37 12.98 17.56
C ARG A 13 -8.06 12.78 16.81
N SER A 14 -8.10 12.83 15.49
CA SER A 14 -6.94 12.67 14.63
C SER A 14 -7.17 13.34 13.29
N SER A 15 -6.08 13.65 12.59
CA SER A 15 -6.12 14.14 11.22
C SER A 15 -6.05 13.00 10.21
N TYR A 16 -6.92 13.02 9.20
CA TYR A 16 -6.83 12.11 8.06
C TYR A 16 -5.64 12.39 7.14
N PHE A 17 -4.99 13.55 7.29
CA PHE A 17 -3.85 13.95 6.46
C PHE A 17 -2.51 13.35 6.90
N GLY A 18 -2.47 12.65 8.02
CA GLY A 18 -1.27 11.94 8.48
C GLY A 18 -0.77 10.94 7.43
N ILE A 19 0.54 10.75 7.38
CA ILE A 19 1.20 9.81 6.45
C ILE A 19 1.23 8.37 6.98
N VAL A 20 0.93 8.23 8.25
CA VAL A 20 0.77 6.96 8.97
C VAL A 20 -0.58 7.03 9.67
N ASP A 21 -1.31 5.94 9.73
CA ASP A 21 -2.57 5.87 10.47
C ASP A 21 -2.37 5.63 11.98
N LEU A 22 -3.47 5.52 12.73
CA LEU A 22 -3.42 5.30 14.18
C LEU A 22 -2.89 3.89 14.55
N ALA A 23 -2.98 2.93 13.64
CA ALA A 23 -2.44 1.58 13.82
C ALA A 23 -0.95 1.49 13.43
N GLY A 24 -0.33 2.58 12.98
CA GLY A 24 1.04 2.59 12.52
C GLY A 24 1.23 2.15 11.05
N LEU A 25 0.15 1.91 10.32
CA LEU A 25 0.21 1.50 8.92
C LEU A 25 0.58 2.69 8.02
N LYS A 26 1.50 2.45 7.10
CA LYS A 26 2.02 3.46 6.19
C LYS A 26 1.03 3.69 5.05
N LYS A 27 0.60 4.94 4.86
CA LYS A 27 -0.21 5.34 3.70
C LYS A 27 0.68 5.61 2.48
N ASP A 28 0.09 5.68 1.28
CA ASP A 28 0.85 5.95 0.06
C ASP A 28 1.75 7.19 0.16
N ARG A 29 1.27 8.24 0.82
CA ARG A 29 2.03 9.48 1.02
C ARG A 29 3.29 9.29 1.88
N TYR A 30 3.35 8.30 2.75
CA TYR A 30 4.57 7.94 3.48
C TYR A 30 5.71 7.62 2.50
N TYR A 31 5.42 6.82 1.48
CA TYR A 31 6.41 6.41 0.47
C TYR A 31 6.83 7.56 -0.43
N LEU A 32 5.94 8.54 -0.67
CA LEU A 32 6.33 9.78 -1.34
C LEU A 32 7.43 10.50 -0.56
N TYR A 33 7.24 10.73 0.73
CA TYR A 33 8.26 11.39 1.57
C TYR A 33 9.52 10.54 1.69
N GLN A 34 9.38 9.24 1.92
CA GLN A 34 10.52 8.34 1.99
C GLN A 34 11.36 8.37 0.72
N SER A 35 10.72 8.43 -0.45
CA SER A 35 11.42 8.50 -1.74
C SER A 35 12.19 9.80 -1.97
N GLN A 36 11.89 10.87 -1.22
CA GLN A 36 12.57 12.17 -1.36
C GLN A 36 13.57 12.44 -0.24
N TRP A 37 13.34 11.89 0.97
CA TRP A 37 14.11 12.24 2.17
C TRP A 37 14.97 11.08 2.69
N SER A 38 14.91 9.92 2.10
CA SER A 38 15.69 8.75 2.52
C SER A 38 16.57 8.22 1.40
N ASN A 39 17.75 7.72 1.78
CA ASN A 39 18.64 6.98 0.87
C ASN A 39 18.27 5.50 0.76
N LYS A 40 17.28 5.03 1.51
CA LYS A 40 16.79 3.64 1.39
C LYS A 40 16.07 3.46 0.05
N PRO A 41 16.25 2.34 -0.63
CA PRO A 41 15.50 2.02 -1.84
C PRO A 41 14.00 2.13 -1.62
N VAL A 42 13.31 2.78 -2.52
CA VAL A 42 11.85 2.93 -2.51
C VAL A 42 11.30 2.69 -3.91
N LEU A 43 10.45 1.70 -4.02
CA LEU A 43 9.67 1.41 -5.22
C LEU A 43 8.23 1.07 -4.78
N HIS A 44 7.39 2.11 -4.69
CA HIS A 44 6.00 1.99 -4.23
C HIS A 44 5.05 2.30 -5.38
N VAL A 45 4.24 1.32 -5.77
CA VAL A 45 3.25 1.44 -6.83
C VAL A 45 1.84 1.43 -6.25
N MET A 46 0.98 2.25 -6.82
CA MET A 46 -0.43 2.40 -6.47
C MET A 46 -1.28 2.64 -7.71
N PRO A 47 -2.59 2.35 -7.64
CA PRO A 47 -3.32 1.67 -6.58
C PRO A 47 -3.09 0.15 -6.59
N HIS A 48 -3.80 -0.59 -5.71
CA HIS A 48 -3.91 -2.04 -5.83
C HIS A 48 -4.51 -2.43 -7.20
N TRP A 49 -4.38 -3.70 -7.59
CA TRP A 49 -4.84 -4.16 -8.91
C TRP A 49 -6.02 -5.13 -8.83
N THR A 50 -7.02 -4.82 -7.97
CA THR A 50 -8.25 -5.61 -7.80
C THR A 50 -9.46 -4.68 -7.89
N TRP A 51 -9.98 -4.51 -9.12
CA TRP A 51 -11.08 -3.60 -9.45
C TRP A 51 -12.16 -4.29 -10.30
N PRO A 52 -12.93 -5.25 -9.73
CA PRO A 52 -13.90 -6.04 -10.51
C PRO A 52 -14.98 -5.17 -11.18
N ASP A 53 -15.29 -4.02 -10.59
CA ASP A 53 -16.26 -3.04 -11.08
C ASP A 53 -15.68 -2.07 -12.15
N ARG A 54 -14.39 -2.17 -12.48
CA ARG A 54 -13.72 -1.29 -13.45
C ARG A 54 -13.17 -2.02 -14.67
N LEU A 55 -13.66 -3.21 -14.97
CA LEU A 55 -13.21 -3.96 -16.15
C LEU A 55 -13.38 -3.12 -17.42
N GLY A 56 -12.30 -2.95 -18.18
CA GLY A 56 -12.28 -2.16 -19.41
C GLY A 56 -12.24 -0.64 -19.20
N GLN A 57 -12.22 -0.15 -17.96
CA GLN A 57 -12.12 1.27 -17.64
C GLN A 57 -10.67 1.68 -17.35
N GLU A 58 -10.40 2.96 -17.45
CA GLU A 58 -9.09 3.52 -17.09
C GLU A 58 -8.85 3.49 -15.58
N VAL A 59 -7.70 2.95 -15.19
CA VAL A 59 -7.18 2.99 -13.82
C VAL A 59 -5.74 3.51 -13.87
N PRO A 60 -5.51 4.78 -13.57
CA PRO A 60 -4.17 5.36 -13.60
C PRO A 60 -3.26 4.68 -12.58
N ILE A 61 -2.01 4.41 -12.99
CA ILE A 61 -0.98 3.84 -12.11
C ILE A 61 0.02 4.92 -11.77
N GLN A 62 0.41 5.00 -10.50
CA GLN A 62 1.42 5.92 -10.01
C GLN A 62 2.52 5.15 -9.27
N CYS A 63 3.73 5.70 -9.32
CA CYS A 63 4.88 5.17 -8.61
C CYS A 63 5.61 6.28 -7.87
N TYR A 64 5.87 6.04 -6.56
CA TYR A 64 6.81 6.83 -5.77
C TYR A 64 8.11 6.05 -5.64
N THR A 65 9.20 6.67 -6.05
CA THR A 65 10.50 6.01 -6.08
C THR A 65 11.64 7.02 -5.96
N ASN A 66 12.77 6.59 -5.45
CA ASN A 66 14.04 7.32 -5.56
C ASN A 66 14.92 6.81 -6.71
N TYR A 67 14.50 5.77 -7.42
CA TYR A 67 15.16 5.37 -8.66
C TYR A 67 14.94 6.39 -9.78
N PRO A 68 15.90 6.53 -10.72
CA PRO A 68 15.84 7.50 -11.82
C PRO A 68 14.78 7.13 -12.86
N GLU A 69 14.56 5.84 -13.08
CA GLU A 69 13.72 5.33 -14.15
C GLU A 69 12.89 4.13 -13.71
N VAL A 70 11.66 4.02 -14.20
CA VAL A 70 10.77 2.89 -13.95
C VAL A 70 10.03 2.52 -15.23
N GLU A 71 9.96 1.22 -15.52
CA GLU A 71 9.14 0.65 -16.58
C GLU A 71 7.95 -0.09 -15.99
N LEU A 72 6.75 0.15 -16.55
CA LEU A 72 5.50 -0.48 -16.16
C LEU A 72 5.12 -1.57 -17.14
N PHE A 73 4.70 -2.71 -16.62
CA PHE A 73 4.09 -3.80 -17.39
C PHE A 73 2.70 -4.11 -16.84
N VAL A 74 1.76 -4.36 -17.75
CA VAL A 74 0.42 -4.86 -17.44
C VAL A 74 0.23 -6.16 -18.18
N ASN A 75 0.00 -7.25 -17.45
CA ASN A 75 -0.12 -8.60 -18.01
C ASN A 75 1.00 -8.96 -19.00
N GLY A 76 2.24 -8.62 -18.63
CA GLY A 76 3.44 -8.86 -19.43
C GLY A 76 3.70 -7.86 -20.57
N LYS A 77 2.75 -7.00 -20.91
CA LYS A 77 2.91 -5.96 -21.94
C LYS A 77 3.50 -4.70 -21.34
N SER A 78 4.61 -4.17 -21.91
CA SER A 78 5.19 -2.89 -21.49
C SER A 78 4.23 -1.74 -21.80
N MET A 79 4.02 -0.88 -20.82
CA MET A 79 3.30 0.38 -20.91
C MET A 79 4.25 1.58 -21.00
N GLY A 80 5.53 1.29 -21.22
CA GLY A 80 6.58 2.27 -21.39
C GLY A 80 7.28 2.63 -20.09
N THR A 81 8.42 3.24 -20.30
CA THR A 81 9.34 3.70 -19.27
C THR A 81 9.11 5.16 -18.96
N LYS A 82 9.22 5.52 -17.69
CA LYS A 82 9.09 6.91 -17.23
C LYS A 82 10.24 7.32 -16.32
N ARG A 83 10.55 8.61 -16.37
CA ARG A 83 11.47 9.31 -15.47
C ARG A 83 10.70 10.42 -14.76
N LYS A 84 11.18 10.84 -13.58
CA LYS A 84 10.62 12.02 -12.92
C LYS A 84 10.96 13.26 -13.72
N ASP A 85 9.95 14.07 -14.04
CA ASP A 85 10.13 15.32 -14.73
C ASP A 85 10.17 16.48 -13.72
N LYS A 86 11.37 16.97 -13.43
CA LYS A 86 11.58 18.05 -12.46
C LYS A 86 11.01 19.40 -12.92
N SER A 87 10.76 19.57 -14.21
CA SER A 87 10.16 20.79 -14.78
C SER A 87 8.66 20.89 -14.50
N GLN A 88 8.00 19.75 -14.31
CA GLN A 88 6.56 19.67 -14.11
C GLN A 88 6.20 19.55 -12.64
N LYS A 89 5.34 20.45 -12.15
CA LYS A 89 4.93 20.54 -10.75
C LYS A 89 4.41 19.23 -10.17
N PHE A 90 3.65 18.44 -10.94
CA PHE A 90 3.04 17.21 -10.47
C PHE A 90 3.87 15.95 -10.72
N LEU A 91 4.78 15.97 -11.70
CA LEU A 91 5.59 14.81 -12.09
C LEU A 91 6.99 14.80 -11.47
N ARG A 92 7.41 15.89 -10.82
CA ARG A 92 8.75 15.99 -10.18
C ARG A 92 9.00 14.99 -9.06
N TYR A 93 7.91 14.50 -8.42
CA TYR A 93 7.99 13.62 -7.26
C TYR A 93 7.39 12.23 -7.50
N ARG A 94 6.80 12.00 -8.69
CA ARG A 94 6.12 10.74 -9.03
C ARG A 94 6.27 10.41 -10.50
N MET A 95 6.10 9.15 -10.83
CA MET A 95 5.87 8.69 -12.19
C MET A 95 4.42 8.28 -12.32
N ARG A 96 3.78 8.55 -13.45
CA ARG A 96 2.36 8.28 -13.64
C ARG A 96 2.08 7.80 -15.06
N TRP A 97 1.25 6.77 -15.17
CA TRP A 97 0.67 6.24 -16.41
C TRP A 97 -0.84 6.43 -16.32
N ASP A 98 -1.43 7.25 -17.20
CA ASP A 98 -2.84 7.62 -17.14
C ASP A 98 -3.73 6.61 -17.86
N ASN A 99 -3.48 6.32 -19.10
CA ASN A 99 -4.38 5.57 -19.98
C ASN A 99 -4.22 4.04 -19.83
N ILE A 100 -4.22 3.54 -18.60
CA ILE A 100 -4.10 2.11 -18.33
C ILE A 100 -5.49 1.52 -18.19
N ILE A 101 -5.87 0.69 -19.16
CA ILE A 101 -7.16 -0.02 -19.13
C ILE A 101 -7.04 -1.22 -18.19
N TYR A 102 -7.92 -1.23 -17.19
CA TYR A 102 -7.95 -2.32 -16.22
C TYR A 102 -8.39 -3.63 -16.85
N GLN A 103 -7.57 -4.63 -16.67
CA GLN A 103 -7.87 -6.05 -16.89
C GLN A 103 -7.31 -6.85 -15.72
N PRO A 104 -8.03 -7.88 -15.22
CA PRO A 104 -7.50 -8.77 -14.20
C PRO A 104 -6.17 -9.37 -14.62
N GLY A 105 -5.30 -9.64 -13.65
CA GLY A 105 -3.98 -10.18 -13.88
C GLY A 105 -2.94 -9.54 -12.98
N GLU A 106 -1.86 -9.01 -13.55
CA GLU A 106 -0.81 -8.39 -12.77
C GLU A 106 -0.31 -7.08 -13.38
N ILE A 107 0.09 -6.18 -12.50
CA ILE A 107 1.00 -5.09 -12.84
C ILE A 107 2.37 -5.39 -12.25
N LYS A 108 3.40 -5.19 -13.06
CA LYS A 108 4.79 -5.28 -12.65
C LYS A 108 5.48 -3.96 -12.97
N ILE A 109 6.25 -3.44 -12.03
CA ILE A 109 7.13 -2.31 -12.25
C ILE A 109 8.57 -2.74 -12.02
N ILE A 110 9.46 -2.25 -12.87
CA ILE A 110 10.89 -2.51 -12.80
C ILE A 110 11.60 -1.17 -12.70
N ALA A 111 12.27 -0.95 -11.56
CA ALA A 111 13.13 0.20 -11.39
C ALA A 111 14.49 -0.04 -12.05
N LYS A 112 15.04 1.00 -12.66
CA LYS A 112 16.34 0.95 -13.34
C LYS A 112 17.28 2.02 -12.76
N ASN A 113 18.58 1.72 -12.76
CA ASN A 113 19.61 2.67 -12.37
C ASN A 113 19.90 3.71 -13.49
N GLU A 114 20.87 4.59 -13.27
CA GLU A 114 21.26 5.60 -14.25
C GLU A 114 21.80 5.02 -15.56
N LYS A 115 22.25 3.77 -15.55
CA LYS A 115 22.73 3.04 -16.75
C LYS A 115 21.59 2.32 -17.49
N GLY A 116 20.36 2.35 -16.95
CA GLY A 116 19.21 1.63 -17.50
C GLY A 116 19.14 0.15 -17.09
N GLU A 117 19.97 -0.29 -16.16
CA GLU A 117 20.00 -1.67 -15.67
C GLU A 117 18.92 -1.89 -14.61
N PRO A 118 18.18 -3.02 -14.62
CA PRO A 118 17.18 -3.36 -13.60
C PRO A 118 17.81 -3.47 -12.20
N CYS A 119 17.14 -2.88 -11.19
CA CYS A 119 17.60 -2.86 -9.79
C CYS A 119 16.62 -3.48 -8.82
N GLU A 120 15.33 -3.20 -9.01
CA GLU A 120 14.26 -3.66 -8.12
C GLU A 120 13.00 -3.88 -8.93
N GLU A 121 12.18 -4.86 -8.52
CA GLU A 121 10.86 -5.06 -9.11
C GLU A 121 9.77 -5.16 -8.03
N ARG A 122 8.56 -4.77 -8.41
CA ARG A 122 7.34 -4.97 -7.63
C ARG A 122 6.25 -5.54 -8.53
N ILE A 123 5.55 -6.54 -7.99
CA ILE A 123 4.42 -7.17 -8.65
C ILE A 123 3.19 -7.03 -7.75
N ILE A 124 2.09 -6.56 -8.32
CA ILE A 124 0.76 -6.55 -7.68
C ILE A 124 -0.18 -7.35 -8.56
N LYS A 125 -0.85 -8.32 -7.96
CA LYS A 125 -1.78 -9.21 -8.67
C LYS A 125 -3.22 -8.90 -8.29
N THR A 126 -4.12 -9.11 -9.25
CA THR A 126 -5.54 -9.14 -8.98
C THR A 126 -5.84 -10.32 -8.05
N ALA A 127 -6.43 -10.02 -6.90
CA ALA A 127 -6.88 -11.05 -5.98
C ALA A 127 -8.10 -11.78 -6.51
N GLY A 128 -8.18 -13.06 -6.23
CA GLY A 128 -9.39 -13.86 -6.37
C GLY A 128 -10.36 -13.63 -5.20
N ASN A 129 -11.28 -14.57 -4.99
CA ASN A 129 -12.19 -14.53 -3.86
C ASN A 129 -11.42 -14.68 -2.54
N PRO A 130 -11.86 -14.00 -1.47
CA PRO A 130 -11.33 -14.21 -0.13
C PRO A 130 -11.36 -15.68 0.28
N ASP A 131 -10.28 -16.16 0.89
CA ASP A 131 -10.14 -17.58 1.24
C ASP A 131 -9.58 -17.78 2.64
N LYS A 132 -8.65 -16.93 3.06
CA LYS A 132 -7.98 -17.10 4.35
C LYS A 132 -7.65 -15.78 5.03
N ILE A 133 -7.54 -15.87 6.35
CA ILE A 133 -7.00 -14.80 7.20
C ILE A 133 -5.50 -15.05 7.36
N TYR A 134 -4.70 -14.03 7.10
CA TYR A 134 -3.25 -14.04 7.34
C TYR A 134 -2.92 -13.07 8.48
N LEU A 135 -2.18 -13.55 9.46
CA LEU A 135 -1.73 -12.77 10.61
C LEU A 135 -0.23 -12.57 10.57
N LYS A 136 0.22 -11.35 10.76
CA LYS A 136 1.62 -10.99 10.83
C LYS A 136 1.88 -10.14 12.08
N ALA A 137 2.58 -10.69 13.05
CA ALA A 137 3.08 -9.93 14.18
C ALA A 137 4.35 -9.16 13.83
N ASP A 138 4.53 -7.99 14.42
CA ASP A 138 5.77 -7.20 14.31
C ASP A 138 6.92 -7.85 15.09
N ARG A 139 6.57 -8.60 16.13
CA ARG A 139 7.49 -9.38 16.99
C ARG A 139 6.78 -10.59 17.58
N ASP A 140 7.53 -11.64 17.89
CA ASP A 140 7.05 -12.91 18.46
C ASP A 140 7.25 -13.01 19.97
N THR A 141 8.01 -12.09 20.56
CA THR A 141 8.35 -12.09 21.98
C THR A 141 7.98 -10.75 22.61
N LEU A 142 7.32 -10.82 23.76
CA LEU A 142 6.95 -9.68 24.59
C LEU A 142 7.54 -9.81 26.00
N LEU A 143 7.96 -8.70 26.58
CA LEU A 143 8.33 -8.62 27.98
C LEU A 143 7.07 -8.64 28.86
N ALA A 144 7.04 -9.49 29.88
CA ALA A 144 5.90 -9.60 30.80
C ALA A 144 5.85 -8.45 31.85
N ASN A 145 5.99 -7.21 31.39
CA ASN A 145 6.06 -5.99 32.23
C ASN A 145 4.75 -5.20 32.25
N GLY A 146 3.69 -5.70 31.60
CA GLY A 146 2.37 -5.05 31.51
C GLY A 146 2.32 -3.83 30.60
N LYS A 147 3.42 -3.44 29.93
CA LYS A 147 3.54 -2.27 29.04
C LYS A 147 3.95 -2.62 27.63
N ASP A 148 4.64 -3.73 27.44
CA ASP A 148 5.13 -4.14 26.14
C ASP A 148 3.97 -4.59 25.22
N LEU A 149 4.05 -4.24 23.93
CA LEU A 149 3.00 -4.47 22.95
C LEU A 149 3.55 -5.16 21.71
N SER A 150 2.76 -6.02 21.10
CA SER A 150 2.94 -6.48 19.72
C SER A 150 1.79 -5.97 18.85
N PHE A 151 2.12 -5.52 17.65
CA PHE A 151 1.17 -5.10 16.63
C PHE A 151 0.98 -6.26 15.65
N ILE A 152 -0.26 -6.72 15.53
CA ILE A 152 -0.61 -7.81 14.64
C ILE A 152 -1.40 -7.24 13.46
N THR A 153 -0.80 -7.29 12.27
CA THR A 153 -1.50 -6.97 11.02
C THR A 153 -2.34 -8.17 10.62
N VAL A 154 -3.61 -7.92 10.30
CA VAL A 154 -4.55 -8.92 9.80
C VAL A 154 -4.84 -8.62 8.34
N GLU A 155 -4.67 -9.61 7.48
CA GLU A 155 -4.95 -9.51 6.05
C GLU A 155 -5.92 -10.60 5.62
N ILE A 156 -6.90 -10.24 4.79
CA ILE A 156 -7.71 -11.21 4.05
C ILE A 156 -7.02 -11.50 2.73
N GLN A 157 -6.73 -12.76 2.47
CA GLN A 157 -6.02 -13.20 1.27
C GLN A 157 -6.83 -14.22 0.48
N ASP A 158 -6.60 -14.27 -0.83
CA ASP A 158 -7.11 -15.33 -1.69
C ASP A 158 -6.30 -16.64 -1.52
N LYS A 159 -6.72 -17.71 -2.22
CA LYS A 159 -6.01 -19.02 -2.20
C LYS A 159 -4.53 -18.93 -2.56
N LYS A 160 -4.17 -17.96 -3.40
CA LYS A 160 -2.79 -17.76 -3.87
C LYS A 160 -1.97 -16.85 -2.97
N GLY A 161 -2.57 -16.29 -1.89
CA GLY A 161 -1.91 -15.39 -0.96
C GLY A 161 -1.91 -13.93 -1.42
N ASN A 162 -2.69 -13.57 -2.43
CA ASN A 162 -2.85 -12.16 -2.80
C ASN A 162 -3.79 -11.48 -1.82
N LEU A 163 -3.43 -10.28 -1.38
CA LEU A 163 -4.26 -9.45 -0.52
C LEU A 163 -5.58 -9.11 -1.24
N CYS A 164 -6.71 -9.28 -0.54
CA CYS A 164 -8.04 -8.88 -0.99
C CYS A 164 -8.37 -7.48 -0.46
N PRO A 165 -7.98 -6.40 -1.15
CA PRO A 165 -7.98 -5.04 -0.58
C PRO A 165 -9.38 -4.42 -0.47
N ARG A 166 -10.39 -5.08 -1.00
CA ARG A 166 -11.79 -4.62 -0.99
C ARG A 166 -12.69 -5.52 -0.15
N ASP A 167 -12.11 -6.48 0.54
CA ASP A 167 -12.88 -7.33 1.45
C ASP A 167 -13.28 -6.55 2.71
N ALA A 168 -14.53 -6.64 3.08
CA ALA A 168 -15.13 -5.98 4.25
C ALA A 168 -15.72 -7.00 5.24
N SER A 169 -15.20 -8.22 5.25
CA SER A 169 -15.66 -9.27 6.15
C SER A 169 -15.49 -8.86 7.61
N LEU A 170 -16.52 -9.12 8.42
CA LEU A 170 -16.45 -8.91 9.85
C LEU A 170 -15.52 -9.94 10.50
N LEU A 171 -14.52 -9.47 11.22
CA LEU A 171 -13.55 -10.32 11.91
C LEU A 171 -13.82 -10.31 13.43
N PHE A 172 -13.73 -11.49 14.03
CA PHE A 172 -13.77 -11.67 15.48
C PHE A 172 -12.38 -12.04 15.97
N VAL A 173 -11.87 -11.26 16.92
CA VAL A 173 -10.54 -11.48 17.49
C VAL A 173 -10.67 -11.98 18.92
N LYS A 174 -10.01 -13.10 19.21
CA LYS A 174 -9.91 -13.67 20.57
C LYS A 174 -8.45 -13.92 20.89
N VAL A 175 -8.01 -13.51 22.06
CA VAL A 175 -6.67 -13.78 22.58
C VAL A 175 -6.78 -14.85 23.66
N ASN A 176 -6.01 -15.93 23.53
CA ASN A 176 -5.89 -16.99 24.53
C ASN A 176 -4.48 -16.94 25.13
N GLY A 177 -4.35 -17.29 26.43
CA GLY A 177 -3.08 -17.27 27.16
C GLY A 177 -2.87 -15.98 27.95
N ASN A 178 -1.61 -15.65 28.25
CA ASN A 178 -1.25 -14.57 29.18
C ASN A 178 -1.30 -13.16 28.57
N GLY A 179 -1.55 -13.06 27.29
CA GLY A 179 -1.72 -11.77 26.61
C GLY A 179 -3.12 -11.20 26.76
N LYS A 180 -3.28 -9.87 26.57
CA LYS A 180 -4.56 -9.18 26.56
C LYS A 180 -4.69 -8.34 25.29
N LEU A 181 -5.85 -8.42 24.63
CA LEU A 181 -6.17 -7.51 23.55
C LEU A 181 -6.29 -6.08 24.09
N LYS A 182 -5.53 -5.15 23.52
CA LYS A 182 -5.54 -3.74 23.92
C LYS A 182 -6.41 -2.87 23.04
N ALA A 183 -6.36 -3.06 21.73
CA ALA A 183 -7.13 -2.30 20.75
C ALA A 183 -7.31 -3.08 19.46
N LEU A 184 -8.33 -2.73 18.71
CA LEU A 184 -8.55 -3.10 17.32
C LEU A 184 -8.69 -1.80 16.51
N CYS A 185 -8.04 -1.74 15.35
CA CYS A 185 -8.14 -0.64 14.41
C CYS A 185 -8.26 -1.22 12.99
N ASN A 186 -8.97 -0.51 12.12
CA ASN A 186 -9.08 -0.80 10.68
C ASN A 186 -8.78 0.46 9.86
#